data_4621a17eba85158d712a07ac47293608
#
_entry.id   4621a17eba85158d712a07ac47293608
#
_cell.length_a   1.000
_cell.length_b   1.000
_cell.length_c   1.000
_cell.angle_alpha   90.00
_cell.angle_beta   90.00
_cell.angle_gamma   90.00
#
_symmetry.space_group_name_H-M   'P 1'
#
loop_
_entity.id
_entity.type
_entity.pdbx_description
1 polymer ?
#
loop_
_entity_poly.entity_id
_entity_poly.type
_entity_poly.pdbx_seq_one_letter_code
_entity_poly.pdbx_strand_id
1 'polypeptide(L)'
;MLKLVVAGAVVALLGAFALHHRHAGRDAAAEASCLEKHGATAARSRFFEEALGVSEDGRLPDDLKKAEDHLFDVTVGSDSGLLMDTKRAHQDARIMAAAAAQGFDVTPQSRGKVLLLWFGGPSAESHSLVESCF
;
A
#
# COMPACT_ATOMS: atom_id res chain seq x y z
N MET A 1 35.90 29.48 4.18
CA MET A 1 34.46 29.67 4.20
C MET A 1 33.73 28.93 3.08
N LEU A 2 34.19 29.06 1.85
CA LEU A 2 33.55 28.38 0.69
C LEU A 2 33.55 26.85 0.83
N LYS A 3 34.61 26.23 1.31
CA LYS A 3 34.73 24.79 1.52
C LYS A 3 33.75 24.24 2.59
N LEU A 4 33.48 25.01 3.62
CA LEU A 4 32.56 24.66 4.70
C LEU A 4 31.09 24.74 4.24
N VAL A 5 30.76 25.72 3.40
CA VAL A 5 29.41 25.88 2.84
C VAL A 5 29.08 24.74 1.86
N VAL A 6 30.05 24.36 1.03
CA VAL A 6 29.91 23.25 0.09
C VAL A 6 29.77 21.92 0.84
N ALA A 7 30.56 21.69 1.88
CA ALA A 7 30.46 20.48 2.71
C ALA A 7 29.07 20.37 3.40
N GLY A 8 28.59 21.49 3.96
CA GLY A 8 27.25 21.53 4.57
C GLY A 8 26.12 21.24 3.59
N ALA A 9 26.20 21.79 2.38
CA ALA A 9 25.22 21.55 1.32
C ALA A 9 25.21 20.08 0.86
N VAL A 10 26.38 19.46 0.73
CA VAL A 10 26.49 18.03 0.34
C VAL A 10 25.91 17.13 1.42
N VAL A 11 26.19 17.40 2.70
CA VAL A 11 25.64 16.61 3.82
C VAL A 11 24.13 16.76 3.90
N ALA A 12 23.58 17.95 3.68
CA ALA A 12 22.13 18.17 3.65
C ALA A 12 21.47 17.43 2.49
N LEU A 13 22.06 17.43 1.31
CA LEU A 13 21.57 16.70 0.14
C LEU A 13 21.59 15.17 0.34
N LEU A 14 22.67 14.63 0.93
CA LEU A 14 22.78 13.21 1.25
C LEU A 14 21.79 12.81 2.34
N GLY A 15 21.57 13.65 3.35
CA GLY A 15 20.57 13.43 4.38
C GLY A 15 19.14 13.41 3.82
N ALA A 16 18.79 14.38 2.97
CA ALA A 16 17.50 14.45 2.31
C ALA A 16 17.27 13.25 1.37
N PHE A 17 18.29 12.84 0.63
CA PHE A 17 18.23 11.67 -0.24
C PHE A 17 18.06 10.37 0.55
N ALA A 18 18.75 10.19 1.67
CA ALA A 18 18.62 9.03 2.55
C ALA A 18 17.22 8.94 3.19
N LEU A 19 16.66 10.06 3.63
CA LEU A 19 15.28 10.14 4.14
C LEU A 19 14.27 9.82 3.07
N HIS A 20 14.42 10.35 1.86
CA HIS A 20 13.54 10.07 0.73
C HIS A 20 13.65 8.60 0.30
N HIS A 21 14.83 8.02 0.35
CA HIS A 21 15.06 6.61 0.03
C HIS A 21 14.45 5.67 1.09
N ARG A 22 14.44 6.06 2.37
CA ARG A 22 13.77 5.32 3.44
C ARG A 22 12.26 5.25 3.22
N HIS A 23 11.62 6.35 2.83
CA HIS A 23 10.20 6.36 2.48
C HIS A 23 9.91 5.57 1.21
N ALA A 24 10.78 5.65 0.20
CA ALA A 24 10.65 4.89 -1.04
C ALA A 24 10.89 3.39 -0.87
N GLY A 25 11.60 2.98 0.21
CA GLY A 25 11.91 1.59 0.52
C GLY A 25 10.88 0.87 1.39
N ARG A 26 9.90 1.58 1.94
CA ARG A 26 8.82 0.96 2.70
C ARG A 26 7.89 0.21 1.78
N ASP A 27 7.66 -1.06 2.07
CA ASP A 27 6.73 -1.91 1.37
C ASP A 27 5.36 -1.97 2.10
N ALA A 28 4.40 -2.64 1.48
CA ALA A 28 3.07 -2.81 2.04
C ALA A 28 3.10 -3.53 3.40
N ALA A 29 4.01 -4.49 3.58
CA ALA A 29 4.14 -5.22 4.85
C ALA A 29 4.57 -4.30 5.99
N ALA A 30 5.51 -3.39 5.74
CA ALA A 30 5.94 -2.40 6.73
C ALA A 30 4.82 -1.43 7.09
N GLU A 31 4.06 -0.97 6.11
CA GLU A 31 2.90 -0.10 6.33
C GLU A 31 1.77 -0.84 7.07
N ALA A 32 1.52 -2.11 6.75
CA ALA A 32 0.56 -2.94 7.47
C ALA A 32 0.92 -3.03 8.96
N SER A 33 2.19 -3.25 9.29
CA SER A 33 2.67 -3.26 10.69
C SER A 33 2.45 -1.93 11.38
N CYS A 34 2.71 -0.81 10.70
CA CYS A 34 2.46 0.52 11.25
C CYS A 34 0.97 0.74 11.53
N LEU A 35 0.11 0.37 10.59
CA LEU A 35 -1.34 0.50 10.74
C LEU A 35 -1.87 -0.32 11.93
N GLU A 36 -1.38 -1.53 12.12
CA GLU A 36 -1.74 -2.36 13.29
C GLU A 36 -1.34 -1.70 14.61
N LYS A 37 -0.18 -1.07 14.69
CA LYS A 37 0.26 -0.32 15.86
C LYS A 37 -0.63 0.89 16.17
N HIS A 38 -1.33 1.42 15.18
CA HIS A 38 -2.25 2.55 15.32
C HIS A 38 -3.73 2.12 15.49
N GLY A 39 -3.98 0.83 15.67
CA GLY A 39 -5.31 0.31 15.98
C GLY A 39 -6.11 -0.19 14.78
N ALA A 40 -5.55 -0.19 13.58
CA ALA A 40 -6.15 -0.84 12.42
C ALA A 40 -5.91 -2.34 12.44
N THR A 41 -6.65 -3.08 11.63
CA THR A 41 -6.34 -4.48 11.32
C THR A 41 -5.76 -4.57 9.92
N ALA A 42 -4.72 -5.37 9.72
CA ALA A 42 -4.09 -5.58 8.44
C ALA A 42 -3.68 -7.06 8.32
N ALA A 43 -4.46 -7.83 7.60
CA ALA A 43 -4.25 -9.26 7.41
C ALA A 43 -3.94 -9.55 5.94
N ARG A 44 -3.20 -10.61 5.66
CA ARG A 44 -2.95 -11.05 4.28
C ARG A 44 -4.26 -11.29 3.55
N SER A 45 -4.37 -10.75 2.34
CA SER A 45 -5.58 -10.81 1.53
C SER A 45 -5.63 -12.06 0.65
N ARG A 46 -6.84 -12.56 0.44
CA ARG A 46 -7.17 -13.59 -0.56
C ARG A 46 -8.04 -13.01 -1.68
N PHE A 47 -7.87 -11.73 -1.94
CA PHE A 47 -8.74 -10.97 -2.83
C PHE A 47 -8.89 -11.59 -4.22
N PHE A 48 -7.79 -12.01 -4.83
CA PHE A 48 -7.84 -12.61 -6.17
C PHE A 48 -8.48 -13.99 -6.17
N GLU A 49 -8.23 -14.79 -5.14
CA GLU A 49 -8.86 -16.10 -5.00
C GLU A 49 -10.39 -15.96 -4.90
N GLU A 50 -10.84 -15.03 -4.10
CA GLU A 50 -12.27 -14.73 -3.93
C GLU A 50 -12.87 -14.08 -5.17
N ALA A 51 -12.20 -13.11 -5.77
CA ALA A 51 -12.67 -12.39 -6.95
C ALA A 51 -12.82 -13.28 -8.18
N LEU A 52 -11.89 -14.22 -8.37
CA LEU A 52 -11.91 -15.14 -9.51
C LEU A 52 -12.66 -16.44 -9.23
N GLY A 53 -13.19 -16.62 -8.01
CA GLY A 53 -13.89 -17.82 -7.60
C GLY A 53 -13.01 -19.07 -7.61
N VAL A 54 -11.70 -18.90 -7.39
CA VAL A 54 -10.73 -20.00 -7.36
C VAL A 54 -10.89 -20.75 -6.05
N SER A 55 -11.13 -22.07 -6.11
CA SER A 55 -11.16 -22.92 -4.93
C SER A 55 -9.77 -23.09 -4.34
N GLU A 56 -9.67 -23.60 -3.10
CA GLU A 56 -8.38 -23.86 -2.43
C GLU A 56 -7.42 -24.71 -3.28
N ASP A 57 -7.94 -25.59 -4.13
CA ASP A 57 -7.21 -26.44 -5.06
C ASP A 57 -6.95 -25.77 -6.43
N GLY A 58 -7.53 -24.60 -6.67
CA GLY A 58 -7.35 -23.84 -7.91
C GLY A 58 -6.04 -23.06 -7.90
N ARG A 59 -5.42 -22.93 -9.07
CA ARG A 59 -4.18 -22.18 -9.22
C ARG A 59 -4.47 -20.80 -9.80
N LEU A 60 -4.09 -19.76 -9.06
CA LEU A 60 -3.98 -18.42 -9.60
C LEU A 60 -2.81 -18.37 -10.61
N PRO A 61 -2.91 -17.54 -11.67
CA PRO A 61 -1.73 -17.20 -12.46
C PRO A 61 -0.60 -16.72 -11.56
N ASP A 62 0.65 -17.07 -11.91
CA ASP A 62 1.82 -16.79 -11.06
C ASP A 62 1.99 -15.31 -10.72
N ASP A 63 1.66 -14.40 -11.62
CA ASP A 63 1.73 -12.97 -11.40
C ASP A 63 0.70 -12.49 -10.34
N LEU A 64 -0.50 -13.05 -10.34
CA LEU A 64 -1.53 -12.74 -9.36
C LEU A 64 -1.23 -13.35 -8.00
N LYS A 65 -0.67 -14.56 -7.97
CA LYS A 65 -0.24 -15.20 -6.73
C LYS A 65 0.87 -14.41 -6.06
N LYS A 66 1.85 -13.93 -6.81
CA LYS A 66 2.90 -13.06 -6.29
C LYS A 66 2.36 -11.72 -5.80
N ALA A 67 1.40 -11.14 -6.50
CA ALA A 67 0.75 -9.91 -6.07
C ALA A 67 -0.03 -10.12 -4.76
N GLU A 68 -0.73 -11.24 -4.61
CA GLU A 68 -1.50 -11.58 -3.41
C GLU A 68 -0.61 -11.75 -2.17
N ASP A 69 0.63 -12.23 -2.32
CA ASP A 69 1.60 -12.31 -1.22
C ASP A 69 1.97 -10.93 -0.64
N HIS A 70 1.73 -9.86 -1.40
CA HIS A 70 1.99 -8.46 -1.01
C HIS A 70 0.70 -7.64 -0.84
N LEU A 71 -0.45 -8.31 -0.73
CA LEU A 71 -1.74 -7.69 -0.48
C LEU A 71 -2.17 -7.89 0.96
N PHE A 72 -2.73 -6.83 1.54
CA PHE A 72 -3.27 -6.87 2.90
C PHE A 72 -4.68 -6.27 2.91
N ASP A 73 -5.60 -6.97 3.57
CA ASP A 73 -6.90 -6.43 3.90
C ASP A 73 -6.76 -5.52 5.11
N VAL A 74 -7.09 -4.25 4.93
CA VAL A 74 -7.01 -3.23 5.99
C VAL A 74 -8.41 -2.85 6.42
N THR A 75 -8.63 -2.79 7.72
CA THR A 75 -9.87 -2.32 8.31
C THR A 75 -9.57 -1.27 9.36
N VAL A 76 -10.21 -0.11 9.25
CA VAL A 76 -10.16 0.99 10.21
C VAL A 76 -11.58 1.38 10.55
N GLY A 77 -12.04 1.00 11.75
CA GLY A 77 -13.45 1.18 12.11
C GLY A 77 -14.37 0.42 11.16
N SER A 78 -15.27 1.11 10.47
CA SER A 78 -16.16 0.54 9.45
C SER A 78 -15.59 0.64 8.02
N ASP A 79 -14.45 1.27 7.84
CA ASP A 79 -13.81 1.44 6.53
C ASP A 79 -12.87 0.28 6.25
N SER A 80 -12.85 -0.20 5.02
CA SER A 80 -11.98 -1.29 4.60
C SER A 80 -11.34 -1.00 3.24
N GLY A 81 -10.20 -1.63 2.98
CA GLY A 81 -9.48 -1.47 1.75
C GLY A 81 -8.39 -2.51 1.54
N LEU A 82 -7.73 -2.41 0.40
CA LEU A 82 -6.58 -3.25 0.04
C LEU A 82 -5.31 -2.43 0.04
N LEU A 83 -4.33 -2.88 0.81
CA LEU A 83 -3.00 -2.30 0.87
C LEU A 83 -2.05 -3.13 0.00
N MET A 84 -1.29 -2.48 -0.86
CA MET A 84 -0.43 -3.16 -1.83
C MET A 84 0.79 -2.34 -2.22
N ASP A 85 1.80 -3.02 -2.75
CA ASP A 85 2.93 -2.37 -3.39
C ASP A 85 2.59 -1.94 -4.82
N THR A 86 3.00 -0.73 -5.21
CA THR A 86 2.67 -0.14 -6.53
C THR A 86 3.77 -0.31 -7.57
N LYS A 87 4.72 -1.21 -7.35
CA LYS A 87 5.84 -1.42 -8.28
C LYS A 87 5.44 -1.90 -9.67
N ARG A 88 4.21 -2.39 -9.83
CA ARG A 88 3.72 -3.03 -11.06
C ARG A 88 2.36 -2.47 -11.44
N ALA A 89 2.38 -1.39 -12.19
CA ALA A 89 1.18 -0.67 -12.62
C ALA A 89 0.12 -1.56 -13.31
N HIS A 90 0.53 -2.58 -14.06
CA HIS A 90 -0.40 -3.51 -14.70
C HIS A 90 -1.13 -4.42 -13.69
N GLN A 91 -0.47 -4.79 -12.58
CA GLN A 91 -1.12 -5.56 -11.50
C GLN A 91 -2.11 -4.70 -10.75
N ASP A 92 -1.76 -3.45 -10.45
CA ASP A 92 -2.64 -2.49 -9.80
C ASP A 92 -3.92 -2.28 -10.63
N ALA A 93 -3.77 -2.13 -11.94
CA ALA A 93 -4.90 -2.01 -12.86
C ALA A 93 -5.80 -3.27 -12.84
N ARG A 94 -5.22 -4.46 -12.75
CA ARG A 94 -5.98 -5.72 -12.63
C ARG A 94 -6.73 -5.80 -11.29
N ILE A 95 -6.10 -5.37 -10.20
CA ILE A 95 -6.72 -5.32 -8.87
C ILE A 95 -7.91 -4.36 -8.89
N MET A 96 -7.74 -3.18 -9.44
CA MET A 96 -8.81 -2.20 -9.58
C MET A 96 -9.96 -2.72 -10.44
N ALA A 97 -9.65 -3.38 -11.56
CA ALA A 97 -10.65 -3.98 -12.44
C ALA A 97 -11.41 -5.11 -11.75
N ALA A 98 -10.72 -5.96 -10.98
CA ALA A 98 -11.34 -7.03 -10.21
C ALA A 98 -12.27 -6.48 -9.12
N ALA A 99 -11.86 -5.43 -8.41
CA ALA A 99 -12.70 -4.76 -7.41
C ALA A 99 -13.95 -4.13 -8.04
N ALA A 100 -13.79 -3.46 -9.18
CA ALA A 100 -14.90 -2.88 -9.93
C ALA A 100 -15.88 -3.96 -10.43
N ALA A 101 -15.37 -5.10 -10.90
CA ALA A 101 -16.18 -6.23 -11.34
C ALA A 101 -17.03 -6.84 -10.20
N GLN A 102 -16.56 -6.72 -8.96
CA GLN A 102 -17.33 -7.11 -7.76
C GLN A 102 -18.29 -6.03 -7.27
N GLY A 103 -18.38 -4.91 -7.96
CA GLY A 103 -19.26 -3.80 -7.60
C GLY A 103 -18.72 -2.89 -6.50
N PHE A 104 -17.43 -2.95 -6.19
CA PHE A 104 -16.82 -2.05 -5.23
C PHE A 104 -16.57 -0.68 -5.84
N ASP A 105 -16.98 0.36 -5.14
CA ASP A 105 -16.54 1.72 -5.38
C ASP A 105 -15.21 1.90 -4.66
N VAL A 106 -14.18 2.37 -5.35
CA VAL A 106 -12.81 2.39 -4.83
C VAL A 106 -12.22 3.80 -4.83
N THR A 107 -11.52 4.14 -3.73
CA THR A 107 -10.82 5.42 -3.56
C THR A 107 -9.35 5.15 -3.24
N PRO A 108 -8.40 5.63 -4.06
CA PRO A 108 -6.99 5.41 -3.83
C PRO A 108 -6.41 6.40 -2.81
N GLN A 109 -5.50 5.90 -1.98
CA GLN A 109 -4.64 6.68 -1.10
C GLN A 109 -3.24 6.09 -1.20
N SER A 110 -2.27 6.87 -1.67
CA SER A 110 -0.94 6.34 -1.94
C SER A 110 0.16 7.25 -1.42
N ARG A 111 1.30 6.64 -1.13
CA ARG A 111 2.54 7.35 -0.85
C ARG A 111 3.73 6.47 -1.24
N GLY A 112 4.65 7.04 -2.04
CA GLY A 112 5.79 6.28 -2.54
C GLY A 112 5.36 5.08 -3.38
N LYS A 113 5.75 3.89 -2.97
CA LYS A 113 5.47 2.62 -3.66
C LYS A 113 4.30 1.84 -3.06
N VAL A 114 3.57 2.44 -2.14
CA VAL A 114 2.47 1.79 -1.43
C VAL A 114 1.16 2.46 -1.80
N LEU A 115 0.16 1.65 -2.11
CA LEU A 115 -1.20 2.07 -2.42
C LEU A 115 -2.17 1.39 -1.47
N LEU A 116 -3.03 2.18 -0.84
CA LEU A 116 -4.21 1.68 -0.17
C LEU A 116 -5.43 2.02 -1.03
N LEU A 117 -6.13 1.00 -1.46
CA LEU A 117 -7.34 1.12 -2.25
C LEU A 117 -8.55 0.91 -1.34
N TRP A 118 -9.16 2.01 -0.92
CA TRP A 118 -10.36 1.98 -0.08
C TRP A 118 -11.57 1.49 -0.86
N PHE A 119 -12.38 0.65 -0.24
CA PHE A 119 -13.70 0.26 -0.75
C PHE A 119 -14.72 1.29 -0.28
N GLY A 120 -15.14 2.17 -1.19
CA GLY A 120 -15.95 3.33 -0.86
C GLY A 120 -15.12 4.54 -0.43
N GLY A 121 -15.76 5.55 0.12
CA GLY A 121 -15.11 6.74 0.65
C GLY A 121 -14.74 6.56 2.12
N PRO A 122 -13.45 6.59 2.50
CA PRO A 122 -13.05 6.48 3.89
C PRO A 122 -13.47 7.73 4.68
N SER A 123 -13.69 7.56 6.00
CA SER A 123 -13.88 8.67 6.90
C SER A 123 -12.61 9.52 7.04
N ALA A 124 -12.74 10.77 7.49
CA ALA A 124 -11.60 11.62 7.77
C ALA A 124 -10.65 11.02 8.80
N GLU A 125 -11.18 10.30 9.80
CA GLU A 125 -10.39 9.60 10.81
C GLU A 125 -9.56 8.46 10.22
N SER A 126 -10.18 7.64 9.37
CA SER A 126 -9.49 6.53 8.70
C SER A 126 -8.40 7.04 7.76
N HIS A 127 -8.69 8.07 6.98
CA HIS A 127 -7.71 8.70 6.12
C HIS A 127 -6.52 9.26 6.92
N SER A 128 -6.77 9.96 8.03
CA SER A 128 -5.74 10.52 8.89
C SER A 128 -4.89 9.46 9.57
N LEU A 129 -5.49 8.34 9.99
CA LEU A 129 -4.76 7.23 10.58
C LEU A 129 -3.75 6.65 9.58
N VAL A 130 -4.16 6.46 8.34
CA VAL A 130 -3.28 5.98 7.28
C VAL A 130 -2.19 7.00 6.95
N GLU A 131 -2.51 8.28 6.90
CA GLU A 131 -1.51 9.35 6.69
C GLU A 131 -0.42 9.35 7.77
N SER A 132 -0.74 8.95 8.99
CA SER A 132 0.25 8.86 10.07
C SER A 132 1.30 7.77 9.84
N CYS A 133 1.00 6.78 9.01
CA CYS A 133 1.92 5.71 8.60
C CYS A 133 2.59 5.95 7.24
N PHE A 134 1.92 6.70 6.40
CA PHE A 134 2.37 6.96 5.02
C PHE A 134 3.44 8.05 4.91
#